data_a7d576b03669747fb6eb8c08610adac3
#
_entry.id   a7d576b03669747fb6eb8c08610adac3
#
_cell.length_a   1.000
_cell.length_b   1.000
_cell.length_c   1.000
_cell.angle_alpha   90.00
_cell.angle_beta   90.00
_cell.angle_gamma   90.00
#
_symmetry.space_group_name_H-M   'P 1'
#
loop_
_entity.id
_entity.type
_entity.pdbx_description
1 polymer ?
#
loop_
_entity_poly.entity_id
_entity_poly.type
_entity_poly.pdbx_seq_one_letter_code
_entity_poly.pdbx_strand_id
1 'polypeptide(L)'
;MTYGVPGAGKHAWTLDEDDARPIFRHAVESGITFFDTANSYSAGTSEIMVGKFLREFTRRDEVVLATKVFFPVTQEEPFRNRQGLSRKAILTEIDASLQRLGTDYVDLYQIHRWDYHTPIEETMEALHDVVKAGKARYIGASSMYAWQFAKAQAVARQNGWTPFVTMQNYLNLLYREEEREMIPLCADQGVGLLTWSPLARGRLTRPHGEETRRTELDLFGKTLYKDCEDADKRVIDAVQQVAQARALPMAQVALAWVLAQKQVSAPIVGASKIGQLDDAVAALDVTLSATDIQALEAPYVPHAVTGHS
;
A
#
# COMPACT_ATOMS: atom_id res chain seq x y z
N MET A 1 6.31 4.65 -3.27
CA MET A 1 6.30 6.11 -3.09
C MET A 1 7.56 6.66 -2.38
N THR A 2 8.30 5.83 -1.65
CA THR A 2 9.51 6.27 -0.92
C THR A 2 10.75 6.30 -1.80
N TYR A 3 10.78 5.47 -2.86
CA TYR A 3 11.95 5.25 -3.70
C TYR A 3 11.69 5.65 -5.15
N GLY A 4 12.65 6.30 -5.79
CA GLY A 4 12.60 6.78 -7.16
C GLY A 4 13.46 8.04 -7.33
N VAL A 5 13.44 8.67 -8.49
CA VAL A 5 14.18 9.91 -8.72
C VAL A 5 13.51 11.06 -7.95
N PRO A 6 14.24 11.77 -7.06
CA PRO A 6 13.71 12.93 -6.36
C PRO A 6 13.23 14.00 -7.36
N GLY A 7 12.06 14.56 -7.11
CA GLY A 7 11.46 15.60 -7.99
C GLY A 7 10.77 15.09 -9.26
N ALA A 8 10.92 13.80 -9.62
CA ALA A 8 10.20 13.23 -10.77
C ALA A 8 8.71 12.99 -10.51
N GLY A 9 8.25 13.05 -9.27
CA GLY A 9 6.86 12.83 -8.87
C GLY A 9 6.38 13.85 -7.84
N LYS A 10 5.20 13.58 -7.25
CA LYS A 10 4.55 14.48 -6.28
C LYS A 10 5.20 14.50 -4.88
N HIS A 11 6.19 13.64 -4.62
CA HIS A 11 6.73 13.41 -3.29
C HIS A 11 8.19 13.89 -3.19
N ALA A 12 8.39 15.05 -2.55
CA ALA A 12 9.71 15.67 -2.39
C ALA A 12 10.67 14.91 -1.45
N TRP A 13 10.18 13.93 -0.70
CA TRP A 13 10.98 13.09 0.22
C TRP A 13 11.46 11.77 -0.39
N THR A 14 11.24 11.57 -1.68
CA THR A 14 11.67 10.34 -2.37
C THR A 14 13.18 10.19 -2.29
N LEU A 15 13.65 8.99 -1.96
CA LEU A 15 15.07 8.64 -1.94
C LEU A 15 15.53 8.23 -3.34
N ASP A 16 16.70 8.69 -3.71
CA ASP A 16 17.37 8.27 -4.93
C ASP A 16 17.97 6.86 -4.81
N GLU A 17 18.69 6.45 -5.84
CA GLU A 17 19.23 5.10 -5.94
C GLU A 17 20.31 4.81 -4.88
N ASP A 18 21.18 5.77 -4.60
CA ASP A 18 22.30 5.59 -3.68
C ASP A 18 21.80 5.47 -2.24
N ASP A 19 20.84 6.32 -1.86
CA ASP A 19 20.20 6.29 -0.55
C ASP A 19 19.29 5.07 -0.36
N ALA A 20 18.61 4.61 -1.41
CA ALA A 20 17.68 3.48 -1.35
C ALA A 20 18.38 2.12 -1.35
N ARG A 21 19.52 1.99 -2.02
CA ARG A 21 20.24 0.71 -2.20
C ARG A 21 20.55 -0.02 -0.89
N PRO A 22 21.13 0.61 0.14
CA PRO A 22 21.40 -0.07 1.42
C PRO A 22 20.10 -0.51 2.12
N ILE A 23 18.99 0.23 1.97
CA ILE A 23 17.69 -0.11 2.57
C ILE A 23 17.11 -1.36 1.87
N PHE A 24 17.18 -1.43 0.55
CA PHE A 24 16.71 -2.63 -0.19
C PHE A 24 17.52 -3.87 0.15
N ARG A 25 18.85 -3.75 0.21
CA ARG A 25 19.70 -4.85 0.63
C ARG A 25 19.32 -5.33 2.03
N HIS A 26 19.21 -4.42 2.98
CA HIS A 26 18.84 -4.75 4.35
C HIS A 26 17.45 -5.39 4.44
N ALA A 27 16.48 -4.92 3.64
CA ALA A 27 15.15 -5.53 3.56
C ALA A 27 15.22 -7.01 3.14
N VAL A 28 15.98 -7.32 2.09
CA VAL A 28 16.17 -8.69 1.61
C VAL A 28 16.89 -9.54 2.67
N GLU A 29 17.98 -9.04 3.24
CA GLU A 29 18.75 -9.72 4.30
C GLU A 29 17.89 -9.96 5.57
N SER A 30 16.91 -9.12 5.84
CA SER A 30 15.93 -9.27 6.94
C SER A 30 14.77 -10.21 6.59
N GLY A 31 14.76 -10.84 5.42
CA GLY A 31 13.75 -11.82 5.01
C GLY A 31 12.46 -11.20 4.43
N ILE A 32 12.46 -9.93 4.06
CA ILE A 32 11.32 -9.30 3.36
C ILE A 32 11.32 -9.78 1.92
N THR A 33 10.22 -10.41 1.50
CA THR A 33 10.05 -11.00 0.16
C THR A 33 8.97 -10.33 -0.67
N PHE A 34 8.13 -9.45 -0.10
CA PHE A 34 7.05 -8.78 -0.82
C PHE A 34 7.41 -7.31 -1.10
N PHE A 35 7.45 -6.93 -2.39
CA PHE A 35 7.81 -5.59 -2.84
C PHE A 35 6.69 -4.98 -3.66
N ASP A 36 6.16 -3.83 -3.20
CA ASP A 36 5.02 -3.13 -3.81
C ASP A 36 5.46 -1.78 -4.41
N THR A 37 5.12 -1.57 -5.67
CA THR A 37 5.31 -0.32 -6.38
C THR A 37 4.06 0.07 -7.18
N ALA A 38 4.15 1.02 -8.09
CA ALA A 38 3.11 1.40 -9.05
C ALA A 38 3.70 2.11 -10.25
N ASN A 39 3.02 2.04 -11.40
CA ASN A 39 3.42 2.73 -12.63
C ASN A 39 3.64 4.24 -12.43
N SER A 40 2.84 4.88 -11.58
CA SER A 40 2.85 6.32 -11.34
C SER A 40 3.81 6.80 -10.26
N TYR A 41 4.44 5.88 -9.49
CA TYR A 41 5.33 6.30 -8.40
C TYR A 41 6.62 6.90 -8.97
N SER A 42 6.88 8.17 -8.59
CA SER A 42 8.01 8.95 -9.10
C SER A 42 8.16 8.89 -10.63
N ALA A 43 7.03 9.05 -11.35
CA ALA A 43 6.96 9.01 -12.80
C ALA A 43 7.58 7.73 -13.41
N GLY A 44 7.30 6.57 -12.79
CA GLY A 44 7.78 5.26 -13.25
C GLY A 44 9.18 4.89 -12.77
N THR A 45 9.96 5.82 -12.23
CA THR A 45 11.33 5.56 -11.79
C THR A 45 11.38 4.64 -10.56
N SER A 46 10.29 4.58 -9.77
CA SER A 46 10.17 3.61 -8.69
C SER A 46 10.20 2.16 -9.20
N GLU A 47 9.51 1.85 -10.29
CA GLU A 47 9.56 0.51 -10.90
C GLU A 47 10.96 0.18 -11.43
N ILE A 48 11.64 1.14 -12.08
CA ILE A 48 13.02 0.96 -12.58
C ILE A 48 13.96 0.60 -11.41
N MET A 49 13.87 1.35 -10.32
CA MET A 49 14.72 1.15 -9.13
C MET A 49 14.43 -0.18 -8.44
N VAL A 50 13.14 -0.51 -8.20
CA VAL A 50 12.73 -1.79 -7.61
C VAL A 50 13.23 -2.95 -8.47
N GLY A 51 12.98 -2.92 -9.77
CA GLY A 51 13.43 -3.98 -10.68
C GLY A 51 14.95 -4.15 -10.69
N LYS A 52 15.72 -3.05 -10.64
CA LYS A 52 17.19 -3.09 -10.57
C LYS A 52 17.66 -3.77 -9.28
N PHE A 53 17.15 -3.35 -8.13
CA PHE A 53 17.59 -3.88 -6.83
C PHE A 53 17.17 -5.34 -6.61
N LEU A 54 15.97 -5.72 -7.04
CA LEU A 54 15.55 -7.12 -6.92
C LEU A 54 16.43 -8.05 -7.75
N ARG A 55 16.84 -7.65 -8.97
CA ARG A 55 17.81 -8.43 -9.77
C ARG A 55 19.20 -8.48 -9.15
N GLU A 56 19.59 -7.45 -8.38
CA GLU A 56 20.89 -7.38 -7.72
C GLU A 56 20.94 -8.23 -6.44
N PHE A 57 19.87 -8.23 -5.64
CA PHE A 57 19.88 -8.78 -4.28
C PHE A 57 19.10 -10.08 -4.11
N THR A 58 18.27 -10.46 -5.08
CA THR A 58 17.38 -11.63 -4.97
C THR A 58 17.36 -12.44 -6.26
N ARG A 59 16.74 -13.62 -6.18
CA ARG A 59 16.25 -14.35 -7.35
C ARG A 59 14.80 -14.00 -7.60
N ARG A 60 14.40 -13.91 -8.87
CA ARG A 60 13.02 -13.51 -9.23
C ARG A 60 11.94 -14.44 -8.65
N ASP A 61 12.26 -15.72 -8.52
CA ASP A 61 11.36 -16.76 -8.00
C ASP A 61 11.27 -16.79 -6.47
N GLU A 62 12.08 -16.02 -5.77
CA GLU A 62 12.08 -15.92 -4.29
C GLU A 62 11.25 -14.73 -3.76
N VAL A 63 10.78 -13.85 -4.65
CA VAL A 63 10.11 -12.61 -4.24
C VAL A 63 8.73 -12.46 -4.88
N VAL A 64 7.84 -11.82 -4.16
CA VAL A 64 6.54 -11.35 -4.65
C VAL A 64 6.69 -9.89 -5.09
N LEU A 65 6.54 -9.65 -6.38
CA LEU A 65 6.62 -8.32 -6.97
C LEU A 65 5.22 -7.84 -7.38
N ALA A 66 4.80 -6.72 -6.80
CA ALA A 66 3.51 -6.10 -7.08
C ALA A 66 3.67 -4.73 -7.73
N THR A 67 2.83 -4.44 -8.71
CA THR A 67 2.67 -3.09 -9.26
C THR A 67 1.20 -2.74 -9.49
N LYS A 68 0.92 -1.48 -9.88
CA LYS A 68 -0.45 -0.97 -9.99
C LYS A 68 -0.65 -0.17 -11.26
N VAL A 69 -1.93 -0.10 -11.71
CA VAL A 69 -2.39 0.69 -12.85
C VAL A 69 -3.61 1.54 -12.45
N PHE A 70 -3.73 2.71 -12.98
CA PHE A 70 -4.85 3.66 -12.99
C PHE A 70 -4.35 5.08 -13.27
N PHE A 71 -3.44 5.59 -12.42
CA PHE A 71 -2.92 6.94 -12.57
C PHE A 71 -1.96 7.04 -13.74
N PRO A 72 -1.90 8.20 -14.43
CA PRO A 72 -0.90 8.43 -15.48
C PRO A 72 0.50 8.40 -14.89
N VAL A 73 1.46 7.94 -15.66
CA VAL A 73 2.87 7.85 -15.26
C VAL A 73 3.45 9.24 -15.04
N THR A 74 3.17 10.20 -15.95
CA THR A 74 3.56 11.60 -15.81
C THR A 74 2.33 12.50 -15.92
N GLN A 75 2.43 13.74 -15.41
CA GLN A 75 1.37 14.74 -15.53
C GLN A 75 1.65 15.80 -16.59
N GLU A 76 2.88 15.87 -17.08
CA GLU A 76 3.33 16.90 -18.03
C GLU A 76 2.77 16.71 -19.44
N GLU A 77 2.50 15.46 -19.83
CA GLU A 77 1.71 15.15 -21.02
C GLU A 77 0.59 14.19 -20.64
N PRO A 78 -0.68 14.56 -20.84
CA PRO A 78 -1.76 13.61 -20.65
C PRO A 78 -1.57 12.53 -21.71
N PHE A 79 -1.02 11.38 -21.33
CA PHE A 79 -1.01 10.17 -22.15
C PHE A 79 -2.46 9.74 -22.35
N ARG A 80 -3.11 10.38 -23.33
CA ARG A 80 -4.48 10.04 -23.69
C ARG A 80 -4.56 8.54 -23.92
N ASN A 81 -5.57 7.90 -23.32
CA ASN A 81 -5.78 6.46 -23.37
C ASN A 81 -4.74 5.57 -22.65
N ARG A 82 -3.90 6.13 -21.76
CA ARG A 82 -2.96 5.36 -20.92
C ARG A 82 -3.22 5.56 -19.42
N GLN A 83 -4.35 6.09 -19.04
CA GLN A 83 -4.83 6.25 -17.67
C GLN A 83 -6.19 5.60 -17.52
N GLY A 84 -6.63 5.36 -16.28
CA GLY A 84 -7.87 4.65 -15.98
C GLY A 84 -7.72 3.14 -16.15
N LEU A 85 -8.84 2.45 -16.32
CA LEU A 85 -8.93 1.00 -16.35
C LEU A 85 -9.54 0.44 -17.64
N SER A 86 -9.53 1.23 -18.72
CA SER A 86 -9.92 0.68 -20.00
C SER A 86 -8.98 -0.47 -20.42
N ARG A 87 -9.51 -1.39 -21.23
CA ARG A 87 -8.72 -2.50 -21.77
C ARG A 87 -7.40 -2.03 -22.40
N LYS A 88 -7.47 -0.94 -23.17
CA LYS A 88 -6.27 -0.36 -23.78
C LYS A 88 -5.24 0.10 -22.74
N ALA A 89 -5.68 0.82 -21.71
CA ALA A 89 -4.80 1.32 -20.66
C ALA A 89 -4.16 0.15 -19.89
N ILE A 90 -4.93 -0.84 -19.46
CA ILE A 90 -4.45 -2.00 -18.72
C ILE A 90 -3.38 -2.75 -19.50
N LEU A 91 -3.65 -3.10 -20.76
CA LEU A 91 -2.71 -3.87 -21.58
C LEU A 91 -1.44 -3.09 -21.93
N THR A 92 -1.57 -1.78 -22.19
CA THR A 92 -0.41 -0.92 -22.48
C THR A 92 0.45 -0.71 -21.24
N GLU A 93 -0.18 -0.46 -20.08
CA GLU A 93 0.56 -0.15 -18.85
C GLU A 93 1.23 -1.37 -18.24
N ILE A 94 0.65 -2.58 -18.34
CA ILE A 94 1.36 -3.78 -17.88
C ILE A 94 2.65 -4.00 -18.67
N ASP A 95 2.63 -3.84 -19.99
CA ASP A 95 3.82 -4.00 -20.83
C ASP A 95 4.89 -2.96 -20.49
N ALA A 96 4.49 -1.72 -20.30
CA ALA A 96 5.40 -0.65 -19.90
C ALA A 96 5.96 -0.88 -18.48
N SER A 97 5.16 -1.38 -17.53
CA SER A 97 5.61 -1.72 -16.18
C SER A 97 6.61 -2.87 -16.19
N LEU A 98 6.36 -3.93 -16.95
CA LEU A 98 7.30 -5.05 -17.10
C LEU A 98 8.65 -4.59 -17.69
N GLN A 99 8.62 -3.69 -18.67
CA GLN A 99 9.86 -3.09 -19.22
C GLN A 99 10.62 -2.29 -18.14
N ARG A 100 9.94 -1.43 -17.37
CA ARG A 100 10.58 -0.64 -16.31
C ARG A 100 11.13 -1.52 -15.19
N LEU A 101 10.39 -2.55 -14.79
CA LEU A 101 10.79 -3.54 -13.79
C LEU A 101 11.90 -4.47 -14.30
N GLY A 102 12.04 -4.65 -15.62
CA GLY A 102 12.99 -5.56 -16.24
C GLY A 102 12.71 -7.04 -15.93
N THR A 103 11.44 -7.43 -16.02
CA THR A 103 10.95 -8.79 -15.76
C THR A 103 9.84 -9.15 -16.75
N ASP A 104 9.59 -10.44 -16.95
CA ASP A 104 8.55 -10.92 -17.86
C ASP A 104 7.18 -11.02 -17.21
N TYR A 105 7.10 -10.98 -15.87
CA TYR A 105 5.85 -11.04 -15.12
C TYR A 105 5.94 -10.33 -13.78
N VAL A 106 4.79 -9.90 -13.26
CA VAL A 106 4.60 -9.55 -11.87
C VAL A 106 3.79 -10.63 -11.15
N ASP A 107 3.97 -10.77 -9.85
CA ASP A 107 3.19 -11.71 -9.07
C ASP A 107 1.79 -11.16 -8.80
N LEU A 108 1.68 -9.85 -8.56
CA LEU A 108 0.42 -9.20 -8.28
C LEU A 108 0.28 -7.91 -9.12
N TYR A 109 -0.75 -7.87 -9.96
CA TYR A 109 -1.12 -6.66 -10.71
C TYR A 109 -2.40 -6.06 -10.13
N GLN A 110 -2.33 -4.83 -9.64
CA GLN A 110 -3.40 -4.20 -8.88
C GLN A 110 -4.05 -3.05 -9.64
N ILE A 111 -5.38 -2.93 -9.59
CA ILE A 111 -6.00 -1.65 -9.89
C ILE A 111 -5.79 -0.70 -8.71
N HIS A 112 -5.29 0.52 -9.00
CA HIS A 112 -4.91 1.49 -7.96
C HIS A 112 -6.11 2.21 -7.37
N ARG A 113 -7.19 2.38 -8.16
CA ARG A 113 -8.47 3.01 -7.80
C ARG A 113 -9.58 2.40 -8.65
N TRP A 114 -10.83 2.63 -8.24
CA TRP A 114 -11.99 2.39 -9.08
C TRP A 114 -12.05 3.40 -10.22
N ASP A 115 -12.45 2.94 -11.42
CA ASP A 115 -12.66 3.82 -12.58
C ASP A 115 -14.16 4.02 -12.82
N TYR A 116 -14.64 5.23 -12.63
CA TYR A 116 -16.04 5.59 -12.84
C TYR A 116 -16.40 5.77 -14.33
N HIS A 117 -15.40 5.78 -15.21
CA HIS A 117 -15.57 6.04 -16.64
C HIS A 117 -15.47 4.78 -17.51
N THR A 118 -15.00 3.68 -16.93
CA THR A 118 -14.87 2.40 -17.64
C THR A 118 -15.83 1.36 -17.05
N PRO A 119 -16.63 0.66 -17.85
CA PRO A 119 -17.43 -0.46 -17.37
C PRO A 119 -16.56 -1.50 -16.67
N ILE A 120 -17.01 -1.99 -15.51
CA ILE A 120 -16.23 -2.95 -14.73
C ILE A 120 -16.00 -4.27 -15.47
N GLU A 121 -16.91 -4.63 -16.36
CA GLU A 121 -16.82 -5.79 -17.23
C GLU A 121 -15.58 -5.71 -18.13
N GLU A 122 -15.36 -4.55 -18.78
CA GLU A 122 -14.17 -4.32 -19.62
C GLU A 122 -12.87 -4.41 -18.81
N THR A 123 -12.87 -3.82 -17.60
CA THR A 123 -11.73 -3.87 -16.68
C THR A 123 -11.40 -5.30 -16.28
N MET A 124 -12.41 -6.08 -15.84
CA MET A 124 -12.20 -7.43 -15.34
C MET A 124 -11.78 -8.40 -16.44
N GLU A 125 -12.34 -8.26 -17.66
CA GLU A 125 -11.91 -9.04 -18.82
C GLU A 125 -10.46 -8.75 -19.20
N ALA A 126 -10.08 -7.47 -19.26
CA ALA A 126 -8.71 -7.07 -19.56
C ALA A 126 -7.69 -7.61 -18.53
N LEU A 127 -8.02 -7.56 -17.25
CA LEU A 127 -7.17 -8.12 -16.19
C LEU A 127 -7.07 -9.66 -16.29
N HIS A 128 -8.17 -10.34 -16.61
CA HIS A 128 -8.16 -11.76 -16.88
C HIS A 128 -7.21 -12.12 -18.03
N ASP A 129 -7.25 -11.36 -19.13
CA ASP A 129 -6.36 -11.56 -20.27
C ASP A 129 -4.88 -11.32 -19.91
N VAL A 130 -4.58 -10.36 -19.04
CA VAL A 130 -3.21 -10.14 -18.49
C VAL A 130 -2.72 -11.39 -17.77
N VAL A 131 -3.56 -12.01 -16.94
CA VAL A 131 -3.24 -13.26 -16.25
C VAL A 131 -3.06 -14.41 -17.22
N LYS A 132 -3.97 -14.58 -18.18
CA LYS A 132 -3.87 -15.63 -19.21
C LYS A 132 -2.62 -15.48 -20.09
N ALA A 133 -2.22 -14.25 -20.36
CA ALA A 133 -0.98 -13.98 -21.10
C ALA A 133 0.30 -14.25 -20.27
N GLY A 134 0.16 -14.62 -18.99
CA GLY A 134 1.29 -14.90 -18.09
C GLY A 134 2.01 -13.66 -17.59
N LYS A 135 1.52 -12.44 -17.86
CA LYS A 135 2.14 -11.18 -17.46
C LYS A 135 1.91 -10.84 -15.99
N ALA A 136 0.86 -11.39 -15.37
CA ALA A 136 0.63 -11.37 -13.93
C ALA A 136 0.21 -12.76 -13.45
N ARG A 137 0.61 -13.12 -12.22
CA ARG A 137 0.18 -14.38 -11.59
C ARG A 137 -1.18 -14.22 -10.94
N TYR A 138 -1.39 -13.10 -10.26
CA TYR A 138 -2.60 -12.74 -9.55
C TYR A 138 -2.98 -11.29 -9.85
N ILE A 139 -4.25 -10.97 -9.61
CA ILE A 139 -4.75 -9.60 -9.67
C ILE A 139 -5.30 -9.17 -8.32
N GLY A 140 -5.21 -7.88 -8.03
CA GLY A 140 -5.68 -7.26 -6.80
C GLY A 140 -6.34 -5.92 -7.05
N ALA A 141 -6.98 -5.40 -6.02
CA ALA A 141 -7.58 -4.07 -6.02
C ALA A 141 -7.02 -3.20 -4.90
N SER A 142 -7.20 -1.88 -4.99
CA SER A 142 -6.81 -0.94 -3.95
C SER A 142 -7.84 0.16 -3.80
N SER A 143 -8.19 0.46 -2.56
CA SER A 143 -8.94 1.66 -2.15
C SER A 143 -10.17 1.97 -2.99
N MET A 144 -11.30 1.36 -2.64
CA MET A 144 -12.62 1.55 -3.23
C MET A 144 -13.70 1.21 -2.22
N TYR A 145 -14.95 1.51 -2.52
CA TYR A 145 -16.08 1.11 -1.69
C TYR A 145 -16.33 -0.40 -1.75
N ALA A 146 -16.83 -0.98 -0.67
CA ALA A 146 -17.10 -2.41 -0.59
C ALA A 146 -18.08 -2.90 -1.68
N TRP A 147 -19.11 -2.11 -2.01
CA TRP A 147 -20.03 -2.44 -3.10
C TRP A 147 -19.35 -2.51 -4.47
N GLN A 148 -18.36 -1.67 -4.72
CA GLN A 148 -17.58 -1.67 -5.97
C GLN A 148 -16.75 -2.95 -6.07
N PHE A 149 -16.07 -3.30 -5.00
CA PHE A 149 -15.29 -4.54 -4.92
C PHE A 149 -16.18 -5.78 -5.08
N ALA A 150 -17.31 -5.84 -4.36
CA ALA A 150 -18.29 -6.92 -4.49
C ALA A 150 -18.82 -7.06 -5.92
N LYS A 151 -19.10 -5.94 -6.59
CA LYS A 151 -19.54 -5.92 -7.99
C LYS A 151 -18.46 -6.49 -8.91
N ALA A 152 -17.21 -6.07 -8.78
CA ALA A 152 -16.09 -6.58 -9.59
C ALA A 152 -15.90 -8.09 -9.42
N GLN A 153 -15.94 -8.57 -8.17
CA GLN A 153 -15.84 -10.00 -7.85
C GLN A 153 -17.00 -10.82 -8.44
N ALA A 154 -18.23 -10.29 -8.38
CA ALA A 154 -19.40 -10.92 -8.96
C ALA A 154 -19.29 -11.03 -10.50
N VAL A 155 -18.88 -9.95 -11.16
CA VAL A 155 -18.64 -9.92 -12.62
C VAL A 155 -17.59 -10.95 -13.01
N ALA A 156 -16.46 -11.03 -12.30
CA ALA A 156 -15.44 -12.03 -12.58
C ALA A 156 -15.99 -13.46 -12.48
N ARG A 157 -16.69 -13.78 -11.38
CA ARG A 157 -17.26 -15.13 -11.16
C ARG A 157 -18.31 -15.52 -12.20
N GLN A 158 -19.20 -14.58 -12.55
CA GLN A 158 -20.27 -14.82 -13.54
C GLN A 158 -19.73 -15.12 -14.94
N ASN A 159 -18.60 -14.53 -15.30
CA ASN A 159 -17.98 -14.71 -16.60
C ASN A 159 -16.85 -15.75 -16.63
N GLY A 160 -16.55 -16.40 -15.50
CA GLY A 160 -15.43 -17.34 -15.40
C GLY A 160 -14.05 -16.68 -15.52
N TRP A 161 -13.96 -15.38 -15.19
CA TRP A 161 -12.72 -14.61 -15.19
C TRP A 161 -11.99 -14.70 -13.86
N THR A 162 -10.72 -14.32 -13.86
CA THR A 162 -9.88 -14.28 -12.67
C THR A 162 -10.42 -13.24 -11.66
N PRO A 163 -10.77 -13.62 -10.43
CA PRO A 163 -11.18 -12.67 -9.40
C PRO A 163 -9.96 -12.01 -8.74
N PHE A 164 -10.17 -10.91 -8.04
CA PHE A 164 -9.16 -10.33 -7.17
C PHE A 164 -8.87 -11.24 -5.97
N VAL A 165 -7.60 -11.41 -5.65
CA VAL A 165 -7.15 -12.19 -4.48
C VAL A 165 -6.67 -11.30 -3.33
N THR A 166 -6.43 -10.01 -3.58
CA THR A 166 -6.02 -9.04 -2.56
C THR A 166 -6.79 -7.73 -2.68
N MET A 167 -6.95 -7.07 -1.52
CA MET A 167 -7.40 -5.69 -1.41
C MET A 167 -6.36 -4.89 -0.63
N GLN A 168 -5.85 -3.80 -1.23
CA GLN A 168 -4.88 -2.91 -0.57
C GLN A 168 -5.60 -1.69 0.01
N ASN A 169 -5.83 -1.69 1.33
CA ASN A 169 -6.65 -0.72 2.05
C ASN A 169 -5.84 0.30 2.85
N TYR A 170 -6.45 1.46 3.12
CA TYR A 170 -6.00 2.41 4.12
C TYR A 170 -6.44 1.93 5.51
N LEU A 171 -5.48 1.43 6.31
CA LEU A 171 -5.78 0.94 7.65
C LEU A 171 -4.63 1.25 8.60
N ASN A 172 -4.93 1.93 9.70
CA ASN A 172 -4.07 2.18 10.84
C ASN A 172 -4.93 2.64 12.03
N LEU A 173 -4.32 2.83 13.20
CA LEU A 173 -5.04 3.25 14.41
C LEU A 173 -5.77 4.60 14.29
N LEU A 174 -5.35 5.50 13.37
CA LEU A 174 -6.02 6.78 13.11
C LEU A 174 -7.13 6.66 12.06
N TYR A 175 -7.19 5.58 11.28
CA TYR A 175 -8.21 5.38 10.26
C TYR A 175 -8.62 3.90 10.20
N ARG A 176 -9.87 3.63 10.62
CA ARG A 176 -10.43 2.29 10.78
C ARG A 176 -11.75 2.08 10.01
N GLU A 177 -12.07 2.98 9.07
CA GLU A 177 -13.38 2.93 8.38
C GLU A 177 -13.55 1.69 7.49
N GLU A 178 -12.46 1.06 7.07
CA GLU A 178 -12.49 -0.19 6.31
C GLU A 178 -13.01 -1.40 7.12
N GLU A 179 -12.99 -1.29 8.46
CA GLU A 179 -13.54 -2.31 9.37
C GLU A 179 -15.08 -2.42 9.28
N ARG A 180 -15.76 -1.42 8.73
CA ARG A 180 -17.23 -1.40 8.62
C ARG A 180 -17.76 -2.42 7.63
N GLU A 181 -17.16 -2.46 6.42
CA GLU A 181 -17.67 -3.29 5.33
C GLU A 181 -16.56 -3.99 4.53
N MET A 182 -15.49 -3.29 4.15
CA MET A 182 -14.48 -3.87 3.24
C MET A 182 -13.74 -5.04 3.90
N ILE A 183 -13.32 -4.92 5.14
CA ILE A 183 -12.61 -6.00 5.86
C ILE A 183 -13.51 -7.22 6.05
N PRO A 184 -14.77 -7.09 6.55
CA PRO A 184 -15.71 -8.21 6.59
C PRO A 184 -15.98 -8.85 5.23
N LEU A 185 -16.12 -8.06 4.17
CA LEU A 185 -16.31 -8.58 2.81
C LEU A 185 -15.09 -9.37 2.33
N CYS A 186 -13.89 -8.88 2.58
CA CYS A 186 -12.66 -9.59 2.22
C CYS A 186 -12.54 -10.91 2.99
N ALA A 187 -12.90 -10.93 4.28
CA ALA A 187 -12.94 -12.14 5.09
C ALA A 187 -13.94 -13.18 4.55
N ASP A 188 -15.15 -12.74 4.20
CA ASP A 188 -16.19 -13.59 3.61
C ASP A 188 -15.75 -14.20 2.27
N GLN A 189 -15.02 -13.45 1.47
CA GLN A 189 -14.60 -13.89 0.14
C GLN A 189 -13.22 -14.55 0.07
N GLY A 190 -12.52 -14.68 1.20
CA GLY A 190 -11.18 -15.26 1.25
C GLY A 190 -10.12 -14.39 0.57
N VAL A 191 -10.29 -13.05 0.58
CA VAL A 191 -9.38 -12.07 0.00
C VAL A 191 -8.40 -11.58 1.05
N GLY A 192 -7.10 -11.60 0.75
CA GLY A 192 -6.05 -11.09 1.62
C GLY A 192 -6.01 -9.56 1.63
N LEU A 193 -5.71 -8.98 2.80
CA LEU A 193 -5.55 -7.54 2.95
C LEU A 193 -4.09 -7.13 2.95
N LEU A 194 -3.77 -6.13 2.15
CA LEU A 194 -2.52 -5.38 2.21
C LEU A 194 -2.86 -3.99 2.76
N THR A 195 -2.16 -3.51 3.78
CA THR A 195 -2.50 -2.22 4.36
C THR A 195 -1.48 -1.15 3.98
N TRP A 196 -1.95 -0.05 3.37
CA TRP A 196 -1.08 1.09 3.11
C TRP A 196 -1.17 2.14 4.22
N SER A 197 -0.06 2.85 4.43
CA SER A 197 0.13 3.80 5.54
C SER A 197 -0.17 3.22 6.94
N PRO A 198 0.35 2.03 7.29
CA PRO A 198 0.09 1.40 8.59
C PRO A 198 0.56 2.24 9.77
N LEU A 199 1.54 3.12 9.55
CA LEU A 199 2.07 4.07 10.55
C LEU A 199 1.50 5.49 10.39
N ALA A 200 0.35 5.64 9.71
CA ALA A 200 -0.27 6.93 9.49
C ALA A 200 0.72 7.99 8.98
N ARG A 201 1.55 7.62 7.99
CA ARG A 201 2.57 8.48 7.38
C ARG A 201 3.59 9.03 8.41
N GLY A 202 3.80 8.30 9.48
CA GLY A 202 4.74 8.60 10.56
C GLY A 202 4.12 9.29 11.78
N ARG A 203 2.82 9.58 11.79
CA ARG A 203 2.13 10.16 12.96
C ARG A 203 2.09 9.21 14.16
N LEU A 204 2.08 7.91 13.91
CA LEU A 204 2.07 6.86 14.94
C LEU A 204 3.48 6.43 15.41
N THR A 205 4.53 7.13 14.98
CA THR A 205 5.92 6.76 15.30
C THR A 205 6.57 7.66 16.35
N ARG A 206 5.87 8.73 16.78
CA ARG A 206 6.38 9.75 17.71
C ARG A 206 5.24 10.45 18.44
N PRO A 207 5.52 11.16 19.55
CA PRO A 207 4.54 11.99 20.24
C PRO A 207 3.87 13.01 19.32
N HIS A 208 2.62 13.36 19.64
CA HIS A 208 1.88 14.37 18.89
C HIS A 208 2.60 15.73 18.93
N GLY A 209 2.63 16.42 17.80
CA GLY A 209 3.27 17.74 17.69
C GLY A 209 4.76 17.72 17.30
N GLU A 210 5.40 16.56 17.28
CA GLU A 210 6.75 16.44 16.73
C GLU A 210 6.75 16.43 15.20
N GLU A 211 7.41 17.43 14.60
CA GLU A 211 7.52 17.58 13.17
C GLU A 211 8.77 16.92 12.59
N THR A 212 8.69 16.50 11.34
CA THR A 212 9.81 15.97 10.56
C THR A 212 9.77 16.57 9.17
N ARG A 213 10.91 16.53 8.46
CA ARG A 213 10.98 16.95 7.04
C ARG A 213 9.86 16.29 6.20
N ARG A 214 9.47 15.05 6.49
CA ARG A 214 8.37 14.39 5.77
C ARG A 214 7.02 15.01 6.09
N THR A 215 6.70 15.30 7.36
CA THR A 215 5.42 15.92 7.73
C THR A 215 5.28 17.32 7.16
N GLU A 216 6.36 18.07 7.04
CA GLU A 216 6.37 19.39 6.40
C GLU A 216 6.04 19.31 4.91
N LEU A 217 6.63 18.34 4.20
CA LEU A 217 6.57 18.19 2.74
C LEU A 217 5.38 17.34 2.26
N ASP A 218 4.69 16.60 3.13
CA ASP A 218 3.63 15.67 2.76
C ASP A 218 2.27 16.35 2.61
N LEU A 219 2.04 16.98 1.46
CA LEU A 219 0.77 17.63 1.14
C LEU A 219 -0.42 16.66 1.16
N PHE A 220 -0.23 15.44 0.66
CA PHE A 220 -1.29 14.43 0.68
C PHE A 220 -1.62 13.97 2.10
N GLY A 221 -0.62 13.83 2.97
CA GLY A 221 -0.83 13.57 4.39
C GLY A 221 -1.68 14.67 5.07
N LYS A 222 -1.42 15.93 4.75
CA LYS A 222 -2.22 17.06 5.27
C LYS A 222 -3.70 16.97 4.85
N THR A 223 -3.99 16.44 3.66
CA THR A 223 -5.37 16.22 3.20
C THR A 223 -6.06 15.07 3.94
N LEU A 224 -5.35 13.95 4.17
CA LEU A 224 -5.92 12.76 4.81
C LEU A 224 -6.32 12.98 6.28
N TYR A 225 -5.59 13.85 7.01
CA TYR A 225 -5.78 14.08 8.45
C TYR A 225 -6.34 15.46 8.75
N LYS A 226 -6.90 16.13 7.76
CA LYS A 226 -7.57 17.41 7.95
C LYS A 226 -8.82 17.21 8.82
N ASP A 227 -9.05 18.15 9.73
CA ASP A 227 -10.23 18.22 10.59
C ASP A 227 -10.37 17.10 11.67
N CYS A 228 -9.30 16.32 11.92
CA CYS A 228 -9.31 15.21 12.89
C CYS A 228 -8.24 15.33 13.98
N GLU A 229 -7.57 16.47 14.13
CA GLU A 229 -6.36 16.61 14.96
C GLU A 229 -6.59 16.24 16.45
N ASP A 230 -7.70 16.67 17.06
CA ASP A 230 -7.99 16.34 18.47
C ASP A 230 -8.32 14.87 18.69
N ALA A 231 -8.98 14.23 17.74
CA ALA A 231 -9.27 12.80 17.78
C ALA A 231 -8.00 11.99 17.58
N ASP A 232 -7.22 12.34 16.56
CA ASP A 232 -5.93 11.72 16.25
C ASP A 232 -4.96 11.83 17.40
N LYS A 233 -4.90 13.01 18.08
CA LYS A 233 -4.05 13.21 19.24
C LYS A 233 -4.32 12.19 20.35
N ARG A 234 -5.60 11.93 20.69
CA ARG A 234 -5.94 10.95 21.73
C ARG A 234 -5.47 9.54 21.38
N VAL A 235 -5.57 9.15 20.12
CA VAL A 235 -5.05 7.85 19.66
C VAL A 235 -3.52 7.80 19.71
N ILE A 236 -2.84 8.87 19.29
CA ILE A 236 -1.37 8.96 19.34
C ILE A 236 -0.89 8.90 20.79
N ASP A 237 -1.55 9.61 21.71
CA ASP A 237 -1.26 9.59 23.15
C ASP A 237 -1.44 8.16 23.72
N ALA A 238 -2.47 7.42 23.30
CA ALA A 238 -2.66 6.02 23.70
C ALA A 238 -1.55 5.11 23.19
N VAL A 239 -1.13 5.28 21.92
CA VAL A 239 0.03 4.54 21.38
C VAL A 239 1.29 4.84 22.17
N GLN A 240 1.54 6.11 22.53
CA GLN A 240 2.68 6.49 23.35
C GLN A 240 2.63 5.85 24.74
N GLN A 241 1.49 5.85 25.41
CA GLN A 241 1.31 5.23 26.73
C GLN A 241 1.58 3.72 26.69
N VAL A 242 1.01 3.00 25.73
CA VAL A 242 1.25 1.55 25.57
C VAL A 242 2.72 1.29 25.25
N ALA A 243 3.33 2.08 24.35
CA ALA A 243 4.74 1.96 24.01
C ALA A 243 5.65 2.14 25.24
N GLN A 244 5.38 3.16 26.05
CA GLN A 244 6.13 3.39 27.30
C GLN A 244 5.94 2.25 28.31
N ALA A 245 4.71 1.80 28.53
CA ALA A 245 4.41 0.70 29.44
C ALA A 245 5.08 -0.62 29.03
N ARG A 246 5.26 -0.84 27.73
CA ARG A 246 5.88 -2.04 27.14
C ARG A 246 7.39 -1.86 26.89
N ALA A 247 7.96 -0.69 27.12
CA ALA A 247 9.33 -0.32 26.76
C ALA A 247 9.65 -0.61 25.26
N LEU A 248 8.70 -0.30 24.38
CA LEU A 248 8.80 -0.50 22.92
C LEU A 248 8.72 0.84 22.19
N PRO A 249 9.30 0.96 20.98
CA PRO A 249 9.04 2.07 20.08
C PRO A 249 7.56 2.16 19.69
N MET A 250 7.03 3.38 19.56
CA MET A 250 5.64 3.59 19.09
C MET A 250 5.37 2.95 17.74
N ALA A 251 6.35 2.96 16.83
CA ALA A 251 6.25 2.33 15.51
C ALA A 251 5.98 0.82 15.60
N GLN A 252 6.66 0.13 16.52
CA GLN A 252 6.47 -1.32 16.72
C GLN A 252 5.08 -1.62 17.28
N VAL A 253 4.60 -0.83 18.26
CA VAL A 253 3.25 -0.98 18.81
C VAL A 253 2.16 -0.77 17.74
N ALA A 254 2.29 0.30 16.94
CA ALA A 254 1.33 0.59 15.88
C ALA A 254 1.31 -0.48 14.76
N LEU A 255 2.48 -0.99 14.37
CA LEU A 255 2.58 -2.10 13.40
C LEU A 255 2.06 -3.42 13.98
N ALA A 256 2.37 -3.72 15.24
CA ALA A 256 1.88 -4.93 15.91
C ALA A 256 0.34 -4.94 15.99
N TRP A 257 -0.30 -3.78 16.18
CA TRP A 257 -1.76 -3.69 16.12
C TRP A 257 -2.30 -4.03 14.72
N VAL A 258 -1.67 -3.52 13.66
CA VAL A 258 -2.07 -3.86 12.28
C VAL A 258 -1.86 -5.35 12.00
N LEU A 259 -0.75 -5.92 12.43
CA LEU A 259 -0.42 -7.34 12.27
C LEU A 259 -1.34 -8.27 13.08
N ALA A 260 -1.92 -7.77 14.18
CA ALA A 260 -2.90 -8.51 14.98
C ALA A 260 -4.28 -8.64 14.30
N GLN A 261 -4.56 -7.87 13.23
CA GLN A 261 -5.81 -7.97 12.47
C GLN A 261 -5.78 -9.23 11.61
N LYS A 262 -6.66 -10.19 11.88
CA LYS A 262 -6.67 -11.54 11.26
C LYS A 262 -6.68 -11.54 9.72
N GLN A 263 -7.29 -10.55 9.10
CA GLN A 263 -7.42 -10.44 7.65
C GLN A 263 -6.20 -9.80 6.99
N VAL A 264 -5.34 -9.14 7.76
CA VAL A 264 -4.14 -8.48 7.21
C VAL A 264 -3.09 -9.54 6.87
N SER A 265 -2.77 -9.63 5.59
CA SER A 265 -1.72 -10.51 5.08
C SER A 265 -0.34 -9.84 5.20
N ALA A 266 -0.25 -8.54 4.92
CA ALA A 266 0.99 -7.78 5.05
C ALA A 266 0.72 -6.26 5.13
N PRO A 267 1.36 -5.52 6.05
CA PRO A 267 1.43 -4.07 6.01
C PRO A 267 2.49 -3.61 5.00
N ILE A 268 2.17 -2.57 4.22
CA ILE A 268 3.11 -1.94 3.29
C ILE A 268 3.86 -0.82 4.01
N VAL A 269 5.13 -1.01 4.23
CA VAL A 269 6.01 -0.03 4.87
C VAL A 269 6.97 0.59 3.86
N GLY A 270 7.27 1.88 4.03
CA GLY A 270 8.25 2.62 3.24
C GLY A 270 9.26 3.25 4.19
N ALA A 271 10.42 2.62 4.35
CA ALA A 271 11.50 3.12 5.20
C ALA A 271 12.39 4.11 4.45
N SER A 272 12.81 5.17 5.12
CA SER A 272 13.84 6.10 4.63
C SER A 272 15.15 6.00 5.41
N LYS A 273 15.21 5.13 6.41
CA LYS A 273 16.38 4.81 7.24
C LYS A 273 16.33 3.33 7.62
N ILE A 274 17.48 2.70 7.78
CA ILE A 274 17.59 1.28 8.16
C ILE A 274 16.86 1.01 9.48
N GLY A 275 17.05 1.82 10.52
CA GLY A 275 16.37 1.63 11.82
C GLY A 275 14.83 1.64 11.75
N GLN A 276 14.21 2.30 10.74
CA GLN A 276 12.77 2.20 10.54
C GLN A 276 12.36 0.83 10.00
N LEU A 277 13.23 0.20 9.23
CA LEU A 277 13.01 -1.15 8.73
C LEU A 277 13.23 -2.17 9.85
N ASP A 278 14.25 -1.97 10.69
CA ASP A 278 14.48 -2.79 11.90
C ASP A 278 13.26 -2.77 12.81
N ASP A 279 12.68 -1.57 13.08
CA ASP A 279 11.44 -1.45 13.85
C ASP A 279 10.26 -2.19 13.20
N ALA A 280 10.17 -2.15 11.87
CA ALA A 280 9.09 -2.83 11.16
C ALA A 280 9.23 -4.36 11.24
N VAL A 281 10.44 -4.88 11.16
CA VAL A 281 10.71 -6.33 11.31
C VAL A 281 10.50 -6.75 12.76
N ALA A 282 11.01 -5.99 13.73
CA ALA A 282 10.83 -6.29 15.15
C ALA A 282 9.36 -6.30 15.60
N ALA A 283 8.49 -5.56 14.91
CA ALA A 283 7.05 -5.57 15.20
C ALA A 283 6.39 -6.96 14.98
N LEU A 284 6.99 -7.85 14.21
CA LEU A 284 6.50 -9.22 14.00
C LEU A 284 6.55 -10.05 15.30
N ASP A 285 7.49 -9.75 16.19
CA ASP A 285 7.67 -10.47 17.46
C ASP A 285 6.87 -9.84 18.62
N VAL A 286 6.17 -8.71 18.35
CA VAL A 286 5.38 -8.01 19.38
C VAL A 286 3.99 -8.59 19.46
N THR A 287 3.65 -9.22 20.58
CA THR A 287 2.28 -9.65 20.89
C THR A 287 1.61 -8.65 21.83
N LEU A 288 0.56 -8.00 21.38
CA LEU A 288 -0.27 -7.11 22.17
C LEU A 288 -1.29 -7.91 22.99
N SER A 289 -1.44 -7.57 24.28
CA SER A 289 -2.49 -8.13 25.12
C SER A 289 -3.86 -7.54 24.77
N ALA A 290 -4.94 -8.20 25.19
CA ALA A 290 -6.30 -7.67 25.03
C ALA A 290 -6.45 -6.28 25.68
N THR A 291 -5.78 -6.04 26.80
CA THR A 291 -5.77 -4.72 27.47
C THR A 291 -5.06 -3.67 26.63
N ASP A 292 -3.92 -4.01 26.00
CA ASP A 292 -3.21 -3.10 25.10
C ASP A 292 -4.09 -2.73 23.90
N ILE A 293 -4.70 -3.73 23.27
CA ILE A 293 -5.61 -3.53 22.10
C ILE A 293 -6.77 -2.62 22.50
N GLN A 294 -7.42 -2.89 23.64
CA GLN A 294 -8.52 -2.07 24.13
C GLN A 294 -8.05 -0.62 24.38
N ALA A 295 -6.89 -0.41 24.98
CA ALA A 295 -6.34 0.92 25.25
C ALA A 295 -6.05 1.69 23.95
N LEU A 296 -5.51 1.01 22.92
CA LEU A 296 -5.21 1.58 21.62
C LEU A 296 -6.48 1.96 20.83
N GLU A 297 -7.54 1.17 20.96
CA GLU A 297 -8.77 1.33 20.17
C GLU A 297 -9.82 2.24 20.83
N ALA A 298 -9.85 2.32 22.16
CA ALA A 298 -10.86 3.07 22.90
C ALA A 298 -10.96 4.57 22.52
N PRO A 299 -9.87 5.29 22.22
CA PRO A 299 -9.95 6.71 21.87
C PRO A 299 -10.35 6.96 20.41
N TYR A 300 -10.53 5.92 19.56
CA TYR A 300 -10.88 6.10 18.16
C TYR A 300 -12.26 6.73 17.98
N VAL A 301 -12.35 7.69 17.09
CA VAL A 301 -13.60 8.31 16.67
C VAL A 301 -13.75 8.11 15.16
N PRO A 302 -14.92 7.68 14.66
CA PRO A 302 -15.15 7.50 13.24
C PRO A 302 -14.83 8.74 12.40
N HIS A 303 -14.19 8.50 11.26
CA HIS A 303 -13.82 9.52 10.29
C HIS A 303 -14.73 9.49 9.05
N ALA A 304 -14.73 10.56 8.28
CA ALA A 304 -15.26 10.52 6.93
C ALA A 304 -14.39 9.56 6.08
N VAL A 305 -15.02 8.82 5.15
CA VAL A 305 -14.30 7.98 4.21
C VAL A 305 -13.35 8.85 3.38
N THR A 306 -12.08 8.48 3.33
CA THR A 306 -11.03 9.19 2.61
C THR A 306 -10.07 8.22 1.90
N GLY A 307 -9.26 8.76 1.00
CA GLY A 307 -8.25 7.97 0.28
C GLY A 307 -8.72 7.38 -1.05
N HIS A 308 -10.01 7.38 -1.36
CA HIS A 308 -10.56 6.81 -2.60
C HIS A 308 -11.87 7.46 -3.09
N SER A 309 -12.18 8.64 -2.63
CA SER A 309 -13.34 9.44 -3.12
C SER A 309 -12.98 10.22 -4.37
#